data_c8c4101caaf6a4bf0db0a23a5e444d38
#
_entry.id   c8c4101caaf6a4bf0db0a23a5e444d38
#
_cell.length_a   1.000
_cell.length_b   1.000
_cell.length_c   1.000
_cell.angle_alpha   90.00
_cell.angle_beta   90.00
_cell.angle_gamma   90.00
#
_symmetry.space_group_name_H-M   'P 1'
#
loop_
_entity.id
_entity.type
_entity.pdbx_description
1 polymer ?
#
loop_
_entity_poly.entity_id
_entity_poly.type
_entity_poly.pdbx_seq_one_letter_code
_entity_poly.pdbx_strand_id
1 'polypeptide(L)'
;MRYIGSKQKLITDIKSVIESYTINGTILDAFSGTGVVSESFKDTRDVISCDIMHSCYVMTKCRMLSKENIPFIGLKMTIDEVFKSLNGLEPLDGFIHKTFTPTGNRKYFSIENGMKIDSILHQIYSWSKDHIITEDERIFLIGCLIESVSLISNTSGTYGAFNKTWDPRSLNSIVIKNHFELNSTKFLHTSNIGDCVEIIKNTPHDILYLDPPYNTRQYGSYYHVLETIVRNDNPTVKGVTGIRDWKDTKSKFCNKQTALNELQTIVKLSLAKLVILSYNNEGIMTKTEIEKILSTFGEVKCTEIPYARYNAGGSDNKKTIEYIFSMRRKDTPVLNTYENKIFKEDCIFGMKRIADQSIDMILTDLPYGLTECRWDSIIPLADLWKEYKRVIKQDGAIVLFGQQPFTSQLISSNYEMFKYSLIWKKSKAGNFAQAPYRFLCEHEDIVVFSFGKTAKNGKPRMKFNPQGTVPCNKVMKGKTGKTEHRQGRETQSDYVQTLTNYPKSILDFANEGNPIHPTQKPLSLCEYLIKSYTNEGDIILDSCMGSGTTAVASLNTNRKFCGFEIDETNYNLCIERLRKDTTFV
;
A
#
# COMPACT_ATOMS: atom_id res chain seq x y z
N MET A 1 3.48 6.01 27.06
CA MET A 1 3.05 4.65 27.52
C MET A 1 4.26 3.81 27.87
N ARG A 2 4.21 3.00 28.96
CA ARG A 2 5.22 1.96 29.21
C ARG A 2 4.89 0.75 28.35
N TYR A 3 5.76 0.42 27.41
CA TYR A 3 5.56 -0.70 26.49
C TYR A 3 6.81 -1.59 26.46
N ILE A 4 6.62 -2.91 26.64
CA ILE A 4 7.73 -3.87 26.62
C ILE A 4 8.31 -3.92 25.22
N GLY A 5 9.64 -3.84 25.12
CA GLY A 5 10.34 -3.89 23.84
C GLY A 5 10.40 -2.55 23.09
N SER A 6 9.98 -1.43 23.70
CA SER A 6 10.13 -0.11 23.06
C SER A 6 11.59 0.18 22.69
N LYS A 7 11.84 0.53 21.43
CA LYS A 7 13.17 0.83 20.87
C LYS A 7 13.61 2.28 21.07
N GLN A 8 12.92 3.06 21.94
CA GLN A 8 13.23 4.49 22.16
C GLN A 8 14.72 4.77 22.42
N LYS A 9 15.40 3.89 23.14
CA LYS A 9 16.83 4.05 23.47
C LYS A 9 17.77 3.60 22.34
N LEU A 10 17.26 2.91 21.34
CA LEU A 10 18.02 2.37 20.21
C LEU A 10 17.78 3.14 18.90
N ILE A 11 16.94 4.19 18.92
CA ILE A 11 16.60 4.96 17.73
C ILE A 11 17.82 5.50 17.00
N THR A 12 18.77 6.05 17.75
CA THR A 12 20.01 6.60 17.18
C THR A 12 20.84 5.54 16.46
N ASP A 13 20.96 4.35 17.08
CA ASP A 13 21.71 3.24 16.51
C ASP A 13 21.01 2.68 15.26
N ILE A 14 19.69 2.50 15.33
CA ILE A 14 18.86 2.02 14.20
C ILE A 14 18.98 2.98 13.02
N LYS A 15 18.85 4.30 13.26
CA LYS A 15 19.01 5.32 12.21
C LYS A 15 20.41 5.30 11.61
N SER A 16 21.45 5.26 12.45
CA SER A 16 22.83 5.19 12.01
C SER A 16 23.10 3.98 11.10
N VAL A 17 22.58 2.81 11.46
CA VAL A 17 22.72 1.61 10.63
C VAL A 17 22.00 1.77 9.29
N ILE A 18 20.76 2.27 9.27
CA ILE A 18 19.99 2.48 8.03
C ILE A 18 20.67 3.52 7.12
N GLU A 19 21.09 4.64 7.68
CA GLU A 19 21.72 5.75 6.94
C GLU A 19 23.08 5.37 6.35
N SER A 20 23.81 4.44 6.98
CA SER A 20 25.10 3.94 6.46
C SER A 20 24.99 3.26 5.09
N TYR A 21 23.78 2.86 4.66
CA TYR A 21 23.54 2.20 3.36
C TYR A 21 23.17 3.15 2.23
N THR A 22 22.98 4.44 2.48
CA THR A 22 22.58 5.44 1.47
C THR A 22 21.36 5.06 0.60
N ILE A 23 20.45 4.25 1.16
CA ILE A 23 19.22 3.82 0.49
C ILE A 23 18.14 4.84 0.80
N ASN A 24 17.65 5.50 -0.25
CA ASN A 24 16.50 6.40 -0.20
C ASN A 24 15.22 5.62 -0.47
N GLY A 25 14.08 6.20 -0.11
CA GLY A 25 12.75 5.66 -0.37
C GLY A 25 11.99 5.29 0.89
N THR A 26 10.94 4.51 0.71
CA THR A 26 9.94 4.20 1.73
C THR A 26 10.46 3.16 2.72
N ILE A 27 10.25 3.41 4.01
CA ILE A 27 10.45 2.42 5.07
C ILE A 27 9.13 1.78 5.48
N LEU A 28 9.11 0.44 5.58
CA LEU A 28 8.01 -0.30 6.18
C LEU A 28 8.43 -0.83 7.55
N ASP A 29 7.77 -0.35 8.60
CA ASP A 29 7.90 -0.82 9.98
C ASP A 29 6.82 -1.87 10.25
N ALA A 30 7.20 -3.15 10.17
CA ALA A 30 6.26 -4.27 10.13
C ALA A 30 5.75 -4.72 11.51
N PHE A 31 6.35 -4.21 12.59
CA PHE A 31 5.96 -4.47 13.98
C PHE A 31 6.04 -3.16 14.76
N SER A 32 5.20 -2.20 14.38
CA SER A 32 5.39 -0.81 14.78
C SER A 32 5.21 -0.53 16.29
N GLY A 33 4.52 -1.41 17.00
CA GLY A 33 4.32 -1.27 18.43
C GLY A 33 3.75 0.11 18.81
N THR A 34 4.50 0.88 19.60
CA THR A 34 4.10 2.25 19.95
C THR A 34 4.48 3.30 18.92
N GLY A 35 5.06 2.92 17.77
CA GLY A 35 5.36 3.80 16.66
C GLY A 35 6.64 4.65 16.80
N VAL A 36 7.49 4.39 17.79
CA VAL A 36 8.69 5.22 18.03
C VAL A 36 9.73 5.13 16.92
N VAL A 37 9.87 3.96 16.27
CA VAL A 37 10.75 3.80 15.10
C VAL A 37 10.16 4.50 13.90
N SER A 38 8.88 4.26 13.60
CA SER A 38 8.14 4.94 12.54
C SER A 38 8.25 6.47 12.66
N GLU A 39 7.96 7.04 13.86
CA GLU A 39 8.04 8.48 14.13
C GLU A 39 9.43 9.04 13.87
N SER A 40 10.47 8.29 14.18
CA SER A 40 11.85 8.75 14.01
C SER A 40 12.25 9.01 12.56
N PHE A 41 11.51 8.47 11.60
CA PHE A 41 11.70 8.66 10.15
C PHE A 41 10.68 9.60 9.51
N LYS A 42 9.68 10.09 10.26
CA LYS A 42 8.57 10.92 9.78
C LYS A 42 9.02 12.11 8.93
N ASP A 43 10.09 12.78 9.31
CA ASP A 43 10.57 14.00 8.65
C ASP A 43 11.61 13.76 7.56
N THR A 44 12.00 12.50 7.31
CA THR A 44 13.09 12.15 6.40
C THR A 44 12.67 11.29 5.21
N ARG A 45 11.58 10.53 5.33
CA ARG A 45 11.10 9.63 4.27
C ARG A 45 9.65 9.22 4.46
N ASP A 46 9.06 8.64 3.43
CA ASP A 46 7.74 8.00 3.52
C ASP A 46 7.81 6.80 4.48
N VAL A 47 6.80 6.70 5.35
CA VAL A 47 6.73 5.64 6.37
C VAL A 47 5.43 4.86 6.22
N ILE A 48 5.57 3.56 6.10
CA ILE A 48 4.46 2.62 6.18
C ILE A 48 4.64 1.84 7.48
N SER A 49 3.63 1.81 8.32
CA SER A 49 3.65 1.06 9.57
C SER A 49 2.59 -0.02 9.58
N CYS A 50 2.86 -1.10 10.28
CA CYS A 50 1.93 -2.21 10.46
C CYS A 50 2.03 -2.77 11.86
N ASP A 51 0.89 -3.09 12.47
CA ASP A 51 0.82 -3.90 13.67
C ASP A 51 -0.48 -4.72 13.69
N ILE A 52 -0.46 -5.87 14.34
CA ILE A 52 -1.64 -6.73 14.51
C ILE A 52 -2.55 -6.24 15.64
N MET A 53 -2.02 -5.44 16.57
CA MET A 53 -2.73 -4.88 17.71
C MET A 53 -3.39 -3.55 17.37
N HIS A 54 -4.69 -3.39 17.66
CA HIS A 54 -5.40 -2.12 17.45
C HIS A 54 -4.82 -0.98 18.30
N SER A 55 -4.41 -1.29 19.54
CA SER A 55 -3.76 -0.30 20.40
C SER A 55 -2.43 0.19 19.83
N CYS A 56 -1.63 -0.68 19.24
CA CYS A 56 -0.38 -0.31 18.56
C CYS A 56 -0.65 0.50 17.30
N TYR A 57 -1.61 0.08 16.47
CA TYR A 57 -2.05 0.82 15.28
C TYR A 57 -2.45 2.26 15.63
N VAL A 58 -3.31 2.44 16.66
CA VAL A 58 -3.76 3.77 17.11
C VAL A 58 -2.58 4.62 17.56
N MET A 59 -1.67 4.07 18.38
CA MET A 59 -0.50 4.78 18.85
C MET A 59 0.41 5.22 17.71
N THR A 60 0.70 4.32 16.77
CA THR A 60 1.55 4.63 15.63
C THR A 60 0.89 5.64 14.71
N LYS A 61 -0.41 5.47 14.41
CA LYS A 61 -1.17 6.41 13.58
C LYS A 61 -1.15 7.83 14.18
N CYS A 62 -1.35 7.97 15.51
CA CYS A 62 -1.29 9.27 16.17
C CYS A 62 0.07 9.98 16.03
N ARG A 63 1.18 9.24 16.06
CA ARG A 63 2.51 9.80 15.86
C ARG A 63 2.75 10.28 14.42
N MET A 64 2.02 9.69 13.45
CA MET A 64 2.12 10.07 12.04
C MET A 64 1.20 11.25 11.68
N LEU A 65 0.21 11.60 12.50
CA LEU A 65 -0.69 12.73 12.24
C LEU A 65 0.03 14.09 12.34
N SER A 66 -0.53 15.08 11.66
CA SER A 66 -0.22 16.49 11.77
C SER A 66 -1.44 17.28 12.22
N LYS A 67 -1.30 18.58 12.51
CA LYS A 67 -2.42 19.45 12.89
C LYS A 67 -3.51 19.51 11.81
N GLU A 68 -3.12 19.44 10.55
CA GLU A 68 -4.02 19.50 9.41
C GLU A 68 -4.95 18.27 9.34
N ASN A 69 -4.53 17.13 9.89
CA ASN A 69 -5.33 15.91 9.94
C ASN A 69 -6.44 15.95 11.00
N ILE A 70 -6.33 16.82 12.00
CA ILE A 70 -7.21 16.85 13.18
C ILE A 70 -7.75 18.26 13.48
N PRO A 71 -8.42 18.90 12.53
CA PRO A 71 -8.88 20.30 12.66
C PRO A 71 -10.14 20.48 13.52
N PHE A 72 -10.87 19.43 13.89
CA PHE A 72 -12.12 19.43 14.65
C PHE A 72 -13.20 20.39 14.11
N ILE A 73 -13.29 20.52 12.79
CA ILE A 73 -14.23 21.45 12.12
C ILE A 73 -15.68 21.16 12.50
N GLY A 74 -16.06 19.89 12.56
CA GLY A 74 -17.44 19.51 12.91
C GLY A 74 -17.84 19.88 14.34
N LEU A 75 -16.88 19.91 15.27
CA LEU A 75 -17.10 20.37 16.65
C LEU A 75 -17.04 21.91 16.77
N LYS A 76 -16.45 22.61 15.82
CA LYS A 76 -16.14 24.05 15.89
C LYS A 76 -15.35 24.41 17.14
N MET A 77 -14.41 23.57 17.53
CA MET A 77 -13.58 23.67 18.73
C MET A 77 -12.10 23.57 18.37
N THR A 78 -11.26 24.25 19.11
CA THR A 78 -9.82 23.99 19.12
C THR A 78 -9.50 22.69 19.85
N ILE A 79 -8.33 22.13 19.62
CA ILE A 79 -7.87 20.89 20.30
C ILE A 79 -7.96 21.03 21.84
N ASP A 80 -7.59 22.20 22.39
CA ASP A 80 -7.62 22.45 23.83
C ASP A 80 -9.06 22.51 24.36
N GLU A 81 -9.99 23.09 23.60
CA GLU A 81 -11.41 23.12 23.95
C GLU A 81 -12.03 21.72 23.91
N VAL A 82 -11.62 20.89 22.95
CA VAL A 82 -12.05 19.46 22.89
C VAL A 82 -11.59 18.73 24.14
N PHE A 83 -10.32 18.86 24.55
CA PHE A 83 -9.84 18.24 25.78
C PHE A 83 -10.53 18.79 27.03
N LYS A 84 -10.79 20.08 27.09
CA LYS A 84 -11.54 20.70 28.18
C LYS A 84 -12.95 20.12 28.28
N SER A 85 -13.64 19.98 27.15
CA SER A 85 -14.97 19.36 27.09
C SER A 85 -14.95 17.92 27.59
N LEU A 86 -14.01 17.09 27.10
CA LEU A 86 -13.88 15.68 27.53
C LEU A 86 -13.54 15.55 29.01
N ASN A 87 -12.68 16.40 29.53
CA ASN A 87 -12.35 16.42 30.96
C ASN A 87 -13.50 16.90 31.84
N GLY A 88 -14.45 17.70 31.31
CA GLY A 88 -15.64 18.19 31.99
C GLY A 88 -16.82 17.22 32.02
N LEU A 89 -16.74 16.05 31.36
CA LEU A 89 -17.86 15.09 31.30
C LEU A 89 -18.22 14.54 32.71
N GLU A 90 -19.49 14.30 32.94
CA GLU A 90 -19.96 13.57 34.13
C GLU A 90 -19.60 12.08 34.04
N PRO A 91 -19.30 11.42 35.17
CA PRO A 91 -18.97 9.99 35.20
C PRO A 91 -20.10 9.10 34.66
N LEU A 92 -19.75 8.07 33.87
CA LEU A 92 -20.69 7.12 33.26
C LEU A 92 -20.46 5.70 33.78
N ASP A 93 -21.53 5.00 34.13
CA ASP A 93 -21.49 3.58 34.54
C ASP A 93 -21.42 2.66 33.30
N GLY A 94 -20.20 2.50 32.76
CA GLY A 94 -19.96 1.74 31.53
C GLY A 94 -19.20 0.41 31.76
N PHE A 95 -18.65 -0.09 30.66
CA PHE A 95 -17.98 -1.41 30.59
C PHE A 95 -16.65 -1.42 31.38
N ILE A 96 -15.84 -0.37 31.25
CA ILE A 96 -14.52 -0.28 31.91
C ILE A 96 -14.71 -0.24 33.43
N HIS A 97 -15.66 0.58 33.89
CA HIS A 97 -16.04 0.63 35.30
C HIS A 97 -16.48 -0.75 35.83
N LYS A 98 -17.45 -1.40 35.14
CA LYS A 98 -17.98 -2.70 35.56
C LYS A 98 -16.99 -3.84 35.48
N THR A 99 -15.95 -3.72 34.67
CA THR A 99 -15.04 -4.84 34.36
C THR A 99 -13.68 -4.70 35.01
N PHE A 100 -13.06 -3.50 34.98
CA PHE A 100 -11.66 -3.29 35.32
C PHE A 100 -11.41 -2.46 36.57
N THR A 101 -12.45 -2.18 37.33
CA THR A 101 -12.38 -1.53 38.66
C THR A 101 -12.75 -2.50 39.77
N PRO A 102 -12.71 -2.09 41.07
CA PRO A 102 -13.19 -2.88 42.20
C PRO A 102 -14.63 -3.37 42.05
N THR A 103 -15.49 -2.66 41.32
CA THR A 103 -16.86 -3.09 40.99
C THR A 103 -16.87 -4.45 40.27
N GLY A 104 -15.89 -4.70 39.36
CA GLY A 104 -15.68 -5.97 38.69
C GLY A 104 -14.66 -6.89 39.35
N ASN A 105 -14.36 -6.67 40.63
CA ASN A 105 -13.34 -7.39 41.42
C ASN A 105 -11.92 -7.28 40.82
N ARG A 106 -11.61 -6.19 40.14
CA ARG A 106 -10.29 -5.91 39.55
C ARG A 106 -9.82 -4.52 39.97
N LYS A 107 -8.52 -4.31 40.02
CA LYS A 107 -7.92 -3.06 40.49
C LYS A 107 -7.02 -2.41 39.45
N TYR A 108 -7.42 -2.45 38.19
CA TYR A 108 -6.67 -1.73 37.12
C TYR A 108 -6.86 -0.23 37.26
N PHE A 109 -8.07 0.22 37.60
CA PHE A 109 -8.44 1.62 37.78
C PHE A 109 -9.24 1.80 39.08
N SER A 110 -9.23 3.02 39.65
CA SER A 110 -10.21 3.39 40.64
C SER A 110 -11.63 3.42 40.05
N ILE A 111 -12.65 3.40 40.86
CA ILE A 111 -14.05 3.47 40.41
C ILE A 111 -14.26 4.75 39.61
N GLU A 112 -13.81 5.88 40.13
CA GLU A 112 -13.95 7.21 39.53
C GLU A 112 -13.26 7.27 38.14
N ASN A 113 -12.02 6.73 38.07
CA ASN A 113 -11.28 6.70 36.81
C ASN A 113 -11.93 5.77 35.79
N GLY A 114 -12.45 4.61 36.21
CA GLY A 114 -13.19 3.72 35.32
C GLY A 114 -14.43 4.36 34.72
N MET A 115 -15.23 5.03 35.55
CA MET A 115 -16.43 5.78 35.09
C MET A 115 -16.06 6.93 34.17
N LYS A 116 -14.95 7.63 34.42
CA LYS A 116 -14.48 8.73 33.60
C LYS A 116 -13.96 8.25 32.22
N ILE A 117 -13.26 7.12 32.19
CA ILE A 117 -12.83 6.47 30.93
C ILE A 117 -14.07 6.12 30.10
N ASP A 118 -15.10 5.53 30.70
CA ASP A 118 -16.34 5.19 30.02
C ASP A 118 -17.06 6.43 29.45
N SER A 119 -17.10 7.54 30.17
CA SER A 119 -17.68 8.80 29.70
C SER A 119 -16.96 9.33 28.48
N ILE A 120 -15.62 9.35 28.52
CA ILE A 120 -14.78 9.85 27.43
C ILE A 120 -14.95 8.97 26.20
N LEU A 121 -14.92 7.64 26.35
CA LEU A 121 -15.15 6.70 25.26
C LEU A 121 -16.53 6.91 24.62
N HIS A 122 -17.57 6.96 25.44
CA HIS A 122 -18.93 7.18 24.97
C HIS A 122 -19.04 8.46 24.12
N GLN A 123 -18.45 9.56 24.60
CA GLN A 123 -18.50 10.83 23.89
C GLN A 123 -17.74 10.79 22.56
N ILE A 124 -16.52 10.25 22.53
CA ILE A 124 -15.73 10.13 21.31
C ILE A 124 -16.45 9.29 20.26
N TYR A 125 -17.01 8.14 20.67
CA TYR A 125 -17.73 7.24 19.77
C TYR A 125 -19.09 7.80 19.33
N SER A 126 -19.79 8.60 20.18
CA SER A 126 -20.98 9.33 19.76
C SER A 126 -20.64 10.33 18.66
N TRP A 127 -19.62 11.18 18.85
CA TRP A 127 -19.19 12.14 17.82
C TRP A 127 -18.80 11.46 16.51
N SER A 128 -18.13 10.31 16.58
CA SER A 128 -17.75 9.53 15.40
C SER A 128 -18.97 8.92 14.69
N LYS A 129 -19.91 8.34 15.44
CA LYS A 129 -21.14 7.75 14.90
C LYS A 129 -22.01 8.78 14.19
N ASP A 130 -22.06 9.99 14.75
CA ASP A 130 -22.85 11.10 14.20
C ASP A 130 -22.07 11.87 13.11
N HIS A 131 -20.90 11.37 12.68
CA HIS A 131 -20.01 11.97 11.69
C HIS A 131 -19.60 13.43 12.01
N ILE A 132 -19.57 13.79 13.30
CA ILE A 132 -19.15 15.12 13.76
C ILE A 132 -17.61 15.23 13.75
N ILE A 133 -16.92 14.13 14.01
CA ILE A 133 -15.46 14.04 13.93
C ILE A 133 -15.03 13.07 12.84
N THR A 134 -13.88 13.33 12.24
CA THR A 134 -13.25 12.45 11.24
C THR A 134 -12.66 11.20 11.91
N GLU A 135 -12.30 10.21 11.10
CA GLU A 135 -11.61 9.01 11.61
C GLU A 135 -10.23 9.33 12.22
N ASP A 136 -9.47 10.25 11.62
CA ASP A 136 -8.18 10.69 12.17
C ASP A 136 -8.34 11.42 13.50
N GLU A 137 -9.37 12.26 13.65
CA GLU A 137 -9.72 12.92 14.92
C GLU A 137 -10.14 11.91 15.99
N ARG A 138 -10.94 10.91 15.64
CA ARG A 138 -11.32 9.81 16.53
C ARG A 138 -10.09 9.04 17.01
N ILE A 139 -9.22 8.62 16.08
CA ILE A 139 -7.99 7.88 16.41
C ILE A 139 -7.08 8.71 17.32
N PHE A 140 -6.91 9.99 17.02
CA PHE A 140 -6.11 10.89 17.85
C PHE A 140 -6.63 10.98 19.30
N LEU A 141 -7.94 11.17 19.48
CA LEU A 141 -8.54 11.24 20.80
C LEU A 141 -8.42 9.92 21.57
N ILE A 142 -8.62 8.78 20.91
CA ILE A 142 -8.42 7.45 21.51
C ILE A 142 -6.94 7.23 21.88
N GLY A 143 -6.00 7.64 21.03
CA GLY A 143 -4.56 7.58 21.36
C GLY A 143 -4.20 8.43 22.58
N CYS A 144 -4.72 9.64 22.66
CA CYS A 144 -4.56 10.50 23.85
C CYS A 144 -5.17 9.88 25.11
N LEU A 145 -6.30 9.19 24.97
CA LEU A 145 -6.95 8.49 26.07
C LEU A 145 -6.07 7.34 26.59
N ILE A 146 -5.59 6.45 25.73
CA ILE A 146 -4.76 5.30 26.19
C ILE A 146 -3.42 5.72 26.76
N GLU A 147 -2.80 6.82 26.28
CA GLU A 147 -1.62 7.40 26.93
C GLU A 147 -1.97 7.92 28.34
N SER A 148 -3.08 8.65 28.49
CA SER A 148 -3.54 9.15 29.79
C SER A 148 -3.90 8.01 30.75
N VAL A 149 -4.58 6.98 30.26
CA VAL A 149 -4.90 5.74 30.99
C VAL A 149 -3.64 5.05 31.50
N SER A 150 -2.57 5.00 30.72
CA SER A 150 -1.32 4.35 31.12
C SER A 150 -0.64 5.05 32.31
N LEU A 151 -0.90 6.33 32.54
CA LEU A 151 -0.35 7.10 33.66
C LEU A 151 -1.02 6.78 34.99
N ILE A 152 -2.31 6.40 34.96
CA ILE A 152 -3.14 6.14 36.14
C ILE A 152 -3.48 4.65 36.31
N SER A 153 -2.90 3.76 35.53
CA SER A 153 -3.14 2.33 35.66
C SER A 153 -2.39 1.74 36.85
N ASN A 154 -3.07 0.92 37.68
CA ASN A 154 -2.50 0.23 38.83
C ASN A 154 -1.79 -1.07 38.42
N THR A 155 -0.76 -0.91 37.57
CA THR A 155 0.02 -2.02 37.00
C THR A 155 1.51 -1.74 37.09
N SER A 156 2.32 -2.80 36.99
CA SER A 156 3.79 -2.71 36.97
C SER A 156 4.36 -2.46 35.57
N GLY A 157 3.52 -2.08 34.59
CA GLY A 157 3.93 -1.76 33.20
C GLY A 157 3.26 -2.59 32.10
N THR A 158 2.57 -3.67 32.47
CA THR A 158 1.70 -4.46 31.58
C THR A 158 0.36 -4.71 32.26
N TYR A 159 -0.66 -5.03 31.46
CA TYR A 159 -2.01 -5.30 31.95
C TYR A 159 -2.29 -6.81 32.14
N GLY A 160 -1.28 -7.65 32.07
CA GLY A 160 -1.41 -9.08 32.38
C GLY A 160 -1.78 -9.37 33.84
N ALA A 161 -1.52 -8.41 34.73
CA ALA A 161 -1.96 -8.40 36.13
C ALA A 161 -2.06 -6.97 36.66
N PHE A 162 -2.90 -6.75 37.67
CA PHE A 162 -2.97 -5.52 38.42
C PHE A 162 -2.29 -5.69 39.82
N ASN A 163 -1.81 -4.60 40.40
CA ASN A 163 -1.21 -4.62 41.72
C ASN A 163 -2.27 -4.91 42.80
N LYS A 164 -1.93 -5.72 43.80
CA LYS A 164 -2.82 -6.01 44.93
C LYS A 164 -3.09 -4.78 45.79
N THR A 165 -2.06 -3.95 45.97
CA THR A 165 -2.12 -2.64 46.63
C THR A 165 -2.17 -1.53 45.60
N TRP A 166 -2.81 -0.42 45.93
CA TRP A 166 -2.85 0.73 45.06
C TRP A 166 -1.48 1.42 44.93
N ASP A 167 -1.02 1.62 43.71
CA ASP A 167 0.06 2.57 43.42
C ASP A 167 -0.52 4.00 43.62
N PRO A 168 0.12 4.88 44.39
CA PRO A 168 -0.40 6.23 44.65
C PRO A 168 -0.78 7.01 43.40
N ARG A 169 -0.02 6.86 42.28
CA ARG A 169 -0.32 7.51 40.99
C ARG A 169 -1.65 7.05 40.39
N SER A 170 -2.07 5.80 40.66
CA SER A 170 -3.31 5.25 40.10
C SER A 170 -4.58 5.77 40.77
N LEU A 171 -4.43 6.47 41.89
CA LEU A 171 -5.51 7.16 42.60
C LEU A 171 -5.69 8.62 42.15
N ASN A 172 -4.76 9.16 41.32
CA ASN A 172 -4.94 10.46 40.71
C ASN A 172 -6.08 10.42 39.69
N SER A 173 -6.85 11.49 39.57
CA SER A 173 -7.88 11.63 38.57
C SER A 173 -7.27 11.61 37.18
N ILE A 174 -7.88 10.86 36.25
CA ILE A 174 -7.47 10.87 34.84
C ILE A 174 -7.74 12.23 34.22
N VAL A 175 -6.74 12.73 33.50
CA VAL A 175 -6.84 13.94 32.69
C VAL A 175 -6.39 13.59 31.27
N ILE A 176 -7.32 13.63 30.29
CA ILE A 176 -6.98 13.46 28.89
C ILE A 176 -6.37 14.76 28.34
N LYS A 177 -5.26 14.63 27.62
CA LYS A 177 -4.53 15.75 27.00
C LYS A 177 -3.78 15.28 25.76
N ASN A 178 -3.25 16.21 24.96
CA ASN A 178 -2.37 15.86 23.86
C ASN A 178 -1.05 15.26 24.39
N HIS A 179 -0.66 14.14 23.82
CA HIS A 179 0.58 13.42 24.11
C HIS A 179 1.48 13.25 22.88
N PHE A 180 1.11 13.79 21.72
CA PHE A 180 1.78 13.58 20.44
C PHE A 180 2.29 14.89 19.84
N GLU A 181 3.41 14.82 19.14
CA GLU A 181 3.91 15.93 18.33
C GLU A 181 3.20 15.95 16.97
N LEU A 182 2.50 17.06 16.69
CA LEU A 182 1.65 17.22 15.51
C LEU A 182 2.37 18.07 14.44
N ASN A 183 3.60 17.74 14.12
CA ASN A 183 4.39 18.46 13.13
C ASN A 183 3.97 18.06 11.72
N SER A 184 3.81 19.06 10.85
CA SER A 184 3.58 18.83 9.42
C SER A 184 4.86 18.31 8.76
N THR A 185 4.72 17.44 7.80
CA THR A 185 5.80 16.86 7.00
C THR A 185 5.42 16.83 5.53
N LYS A 186 6.42 16.84 4.64
CA LYS A 186 6.24 16.67 3.20
C LYS A 186 6.15 15.21 2.75
N PHE A 187 6.38 14.29 3.67
CA PHE A 187 6.38 12.86 3.40
C PHE A 187 5.02 12.23 3.64
N LEU A 188 4.73 11.14 2.94
CA LEU A 188 3.48 10.39 3.06
C LEU A 188 3.62 9.29 4.11
N HIS A 189 2.61 9.18 4.98
CA HIS A 189 2.60 8.15 6.01
C HIS A 189 1.31 7.36 6.00
N THR A 190 1.46 6.04 6.07
CA THR A 190 0.33 5.12 6.13
C THR A 190 0.50 4.18 7.31
N SER A 191 -0.54 4.04 8.12
CA SER A 191 -0.57 3.05 9.21
C SER A 191 -1.61 1.99 8.89
N ASN A 192 -1.23 0.73 9.06
CA ASN A 192 -2.06 -0.43 8.72
C ASN A 192 -2.24 -1.31 9.96
N ILE A 193 -3.41 -1.94 10.05
CA ILE A 193 -3.70 -2.98 11.03
C ILE A 193 -3.84 -4.32 10.34
N GLY A 194 -3.19 -5.35 10.86
CA GLY A 194 -3.29 -6.70 10.31
C GLY A 194 -2.01 -7.51 10.35
N ASP A 195 -2.02 -8.64 9.65
CA ASP A 195 -0.86 -9.52 9.51
C ASP A 195 0.22 -8.84 8.66
N CYS A 196 1.42 -8.69 9.20
CA CYS A 196 2.55 -8.06 8.51
C CYS A 196 2.93 -8.78 7.20
N VAL A 197 2.73 -10.07 7.08
CA VAL A 197 3.02 -10.85 5.86
C VAL A 197 2.17 -10.36 4.69
N GLU A 198 0.88 -10.13 4.92
CA GLU A 198 -0.02 -9.63 3.87
C GLU A 198 0.32 -8.17 3.49
N ILE A 199 0.67 -7.34 4.47
CA ILE A 199 1.07 -5.95 4.21
C ILE A 199 2.39 -5.90 3.43
N ILE A 200 3.41 -6.65 3.85
CA ILE A 200 4.72 -6.71 3.20
C ILE A 200 4.60 -7.16 1.74
N LYS A 201 3.75 -8.17 1.49
CA LYS A 201 3.53 -8.72 0.16
C LYS A 201 2.90 -7.71 -0.80
N ASN A 202 1.96 -6.90 -0.30
CA ASN A 202 1.10 -6.05 -1.13
C ASN A 202 1.51 -4.56 -1.11
N THR A 203 2.55 -4.19 -0.35
CA THR A 203 2.91 -2.78 -0.16
C THR A 203 4.35 -2.52 -0.61
N PRO A 204 4.59 -1.64 -1.60
CA PRO A 204 5.93 -1.27 -2.04
C PRO A 204 6.73 -0.60 -0.92
N HIS A 205 7.99 -1.03 -0.74
CA HIS A 205 8.91 -0.43 0.23
C HIS A 205 10.37 -0.71 -0.16
N ASP A 206 11.27 0.22 0.16
CA ASP A 206 12.72 0.10 -0.12
C ASP A 206 13.49 -0.44 1.06
N ILE A 207 13.01 -0.16 2.28
CA ILE A 207 13.60 -0.61 3.54
C ILE A 207 12.52 -1.33 4.34
N LEU A 208 12.82 -2.53 4.80
CA LEU A 208 11.97 -3.29 5.73
C LEU A 208 12.61 -3.26 7.12
N TYR A 209 11.90 -2.70 8.08
CA TYR A 209 12.28 -2.77 9.50
C TYR A 209 11.43 -3.82 10.22
N LEU A 210 12.09 -4.71 10.95
CA LEU A 210 11.49 -5.82 11.70
C LEU A 210 11.88 -5.73 13.18
N ASP A 211 10.90 -5.73 14.07
CA ASP A 211 11.05 -5.87 15.52
C ASP A 211 10.03 -6.87 16.06
N PRO A 212 10.11 -8.15 15.62
CA PRO A 212 9.13 -9.15 16.01
C PRO A 212 9.24 -9.49 17.49
N PRO A 213 8.17 -10.03 18.11
CA PRO A 213 8.25 -10.60 19.44
C PRO A 213 9.40 -11.62 19.56
N TYR A 214 10.21 -11.48 20.59
CA TYR A 214 11.39 -12.32 20.81
C TYR A 214 11.23 -13.36 21.93
N ASN A 215 10.05 -13.43 22.58
CA ASN A 215 9.76 -14.39 23.63
C ASN A 215 8.42 -15.11 23.40
N THR A 216 8.13 -16.13 24.21
CA THR A 216 6.91 -16.95 24.07
C THR A 216 5.62 -16.23 24.48
N ARG A 217 5.71 -15.01 24.99
CA ARG A 217 4.58 -14.30 25.55
C ARG A 217 3.85 -13.48 24.47
N GLN A 218 2.54 -13.67 24.40
CA GLN A 218 1.68 -12.98 23.43
C GLN A 218 1.30 -11.59 23.94
N TYR A 219 1.57 -10.56 23.12
CA TYR A 219 1.29 -9.16 23.48
C TYR A 219 -0.21 -8.89 23.69
N GLY A 220 -1.09 -9.58 22.94
CA GLY A 220 -2.54 -9.47 23.13
C GLY A 220 -3.03 -9.78 24.55
N SER A 221 -2.35 -10.69 25.27
CA SER A 221 -2.66 -10.98 26.67
C SER A 221 -2.10 -9.93 27.64
N TYR A 222 -0.98 -9.27 27.29
CA TYR A 222 -0.37 -8.26 28.16
C TYR A 222 -1.02 -6.89 28.07
N TYR A 223 -1.60 -6.55 26.92
CA TYR A 223 -2.20 -5.25 26.67
C TYR A 223 -3.72 -5.31 26.46
N HIS A 224 -4.36 -6.40 26.91
CA HIS A 224 -5.77 -6.68 26.70
C HIS A 224 -6.72 -5.57 27.18
N VAL A 225 -6.37 -4.81 28.23
CA VAL A 225 -7.18 -3.69 28.72
C VAL A 225 -7.14 -2.52 27.72
N LEU A 226 -5.95 -2.17 27.21
CA LEU A 226 -5.80 -1.11 26.21
C LEU A 226 -6.48 -1.50 24.91
N GLU A 227 -6.35 -2.77 24.52
CA GLU A 227 -7.03 -3.32 23.34
C GLU A 227 -8.56 -3.25 23.47
N THR A 228 -9.10 -3.46 24.68
CA THR A 228 -10.53 -3.33 24.97
C THR A 228 -10.99 -1.86 24.89
N ILE A 229 -10.20 -0.93 25.41
CA ILE A 229 -10.48 0.51 25.32
C ILE A 229 -10.51 0.95 23.85
N VAL A 230 -9.52 0.55 23.04
CA VAL A 230 -9.39 0.96 21.64
C VAL A 230 -10.48 0.35 20.78
N ARG A 231 -10.82 -0.92 20.97
CA ARG A 231 -11.88 -1.59 20.18
C ARG A 231 -13.28 -1.17 20.59
N ASN A 232 -13.47 -0.77 21.84
CA ASN A 232 -14.77 -0.39 22.43
C ASN A 232 -15.89 -1.41 22.10
N ASP A 233 -15.57 -2.70 22.18
CA ASP A 233 -16.42 -3.82 21.71
C ASP A 233 -17.06 -4.61 22.86
N ASN A 234 -16.85 -4.20 24.11
CA ASN A 234 -17.40 -4.80 25.32
C ASN A 234 -17.26 -6.34 25.36
N PRO A 235 -16.05 -6.91 25.23
CA PRO A 235 -15.86 -8.33 25.05
C PRO A 235 -16.19 -9.15 26.30
N THR A 236 -16.52 -10.42 26.11
CA THR A 236 -16.53 -11.37 27.23
C THR A 236 -15.11 -11.57 27.74
N VAL A 237 -14.88 -11.26 29.03
CA VAL A 237 -13.58 -11.41 29.67
C VAL A 237 -13.51 -12.64 30.57
N LYS A 238 -12.31 -13.25 30.70
CA LYS A 238 -12.09 -14.48 31.47
C LYS A 238 -11.00 -14.31 32.52
N GLY A 239 -11.06 -15.12 33.56
CA GLY A 239 -10.06 -15.21 34.63
C GLY A 239 -10.06 -14.00 35.58
N VAL A 240 -9.19 -14.08 36.58
CA VAL A 240 -9.04 -13.04 37.61
C VAL A 240 -8.64 -11.69 37.02
N THR A 241 -7.79 -11.70 36.00
CA THR A 241 -7.28 -10.48 35.36
C THR A 241 -8.22 -9.93 34.28
N GLY A 242 -9.32 -10.62 33.96
CA GLY A 242 -10.28 -10.13 32.97
C GLY A 242 -9.77 -10.09 31.54
N ILE A 243 -9.04 -11.13 31.10
CA ILE A 243 -8.47 -11.20 29.76
C ILE A 243 -9.58 -11.42 28.72
N ARG A 244 -9.60 -10.60 27.68
CA ARG A 244 -10.41 -10.78 26.46
C ARG A 244 -9.86 -11.92 25.59
N ASP A 245 -10.63 -12.44 24.65
CA ASP A 245 -10.07 -13.31 23.59
C ASP A 245 -9.07 -12.49 22.76
N TRP A 246 -7.88 -13.06 22.53
CA TRP A 246 -6.75 -12.45 21.82
C TRP A 246 -6.22 -13.34 20.70
N LYS A 247 -7.02 -14.33 20.24
CA LYS A 247 -6.57 -15.28 19.21
C LYS A 247 -6.27 -14.59 17.88
N ASP A 248 -6.98 -13.53 17.56
CA ASP A 248 -6.80 -12.69 16.38
C ASP A 248 -5.51 -11.86 16.38
N THR A 249 -4.89 -11.66 17.55
CA THR A 249 -3.62 -10.94 17.72
C THR A 249 -2.42 -11.85 18.01
N LYS A 250 -2.55 -13.15 17.70
CA LYS A 250 -1.51 -14.15 17.98
C LYS A 250 -0.36 -14.06 16.98
N SER A 251 0.85 -13.77 17.47
CA SER A 251 2.06 -13.76 16.66
C SER A 251 2.70 -15.15 16.55
N LYS A 252 3.08 -15.54 15.34
CA LYS A 252 3.85 -16.76 15.06
C LYS A 252 5.30 -16.66 15.56
N PHE A 253 5.83 -15.46 15.76
CA PHE A 253 7.14 -15.23 16.34
C PHE A 253 7.26 -15.61 17.82
N CYS A 254 6.16 -15.75 18.53
CA CYS A 254 6.14 -16.22 19.91
C CYS A 254 6.29 -17.75 20.08
N ASN A 255 6.56 -18.48 19.00
CA ASN A 255 6.74 -19.94 19.00
C ASN A 255 8.04 -20.31 18.30
N LYS A 256 8.90 -21.08 18.96
CA LYS A 256 10.22 -21.48 18.46
C LYS A 256 10.15 -22.23 17.12
N GLN A 257 9.14 -23.07 16.93
CA GLN A 257 8.99 -23.86 15.69
C GLN A 257 8.59 -23.05 14.47
N THR A 258 7.89 -21.92 14.69
CA THR A 258 7.35 -21.10 13.59
C THR A 258 8.14 -19.81 13.35
N ALA A 259 8.87 -19.29 14.34
CA ALA A 259 9.55 -17.99 14.26
C ALA A 259 10.57 -17.91 13.09
N LEU A 260 11.40 -18.93 12.92
CA LEU A 260 12.41 -18.97 11.84
C LEU A 260 11.76 -19.06 10.45
N ASN A 261 10.71 -19.87 10.32
CA ASN A 261 9.97 -20.01 9.06
C ASN A 261 9.26 -18.70 8.69
N GLU A 262 8.70 -18.01 9.70
CA GLU A 262 8.04 -16.73 9.50
C GLU A 262 9.04 -15.64 9.08
N LEU A 263 10.21 -15.57 9.71
CA LEU A 263 11.29 -14.66 9.31
C LEU A 263 11.71 -14.92 7.86
N GLN A 264 11.94 -16.18 7.50
CA GLN A 264 12.31 -16.56 6.13
C GLN A 264 11.22 -16.17 5.13
N THR A 265 9.95 -16.40 5.48
CA THR A 265 8.80 -16.04 4.64
C THR A 265 8.73 -14.53 4.41
N ILE A 266 8.82 -13.73 5.47
CA ILE A 266 8.81 -12.27 5.41
C ILE A 266 9.93 -11.74 4.53
N VAL A 267 11.17 -12.19 4.76
CA VAL A 267 12.33 -11.72 3.98
C VAL A 267 12.24 -12.16 2.52
N LYS A 268 11.69 -13.35 2.25
CA LYS A 268 11.46 -13.84 0.87
C LYS A 268 10.41 -13.02 0.14
N LEU A 269 9.32 -12.65 0.79
CA LEU A 269 8.21 -11.90 0.19
C LEU A 269 8.53 -10.42 0.04
N SER A 270 9.27 -9.84 0.97
CA SER A 270 9.74 -8.46 0.86
C SER A 270 10.73 -8.32 -0.29
N LEU A 271 10.57 -7.26 -1.08
CA LEU A 271 11.54 -6.87 -2.12
C LEU A 271 12.42 -5.68 -1.68
N ALA A 272 12.41 -5.35 -0.39
CA ALA A 272 13.25 -4.29 0.15
C ALA A 272 14.73 -4.50 -0.22
N LYS A 273 15.38 -3.42 -0.60
CA LYS A 273 16.83 -3.39 -0.86
C LYS A 273 17.64 -3.58 0.42
N LEU A 274 17.03 -3.19 1.55
CA LEU A 274 17.61 -3.30 2.89
C LEU A 274 16.58 -3.85 3.86
N VAL A 275 16.95 -4.92 4.56
CA VAL A 275 16.18 -5.46 5.68
C VAL A 275 16.95 -5.19 6.95
N ILE A 276 16.29 -4.57 7.92
CA ILE A 276 16.81 -4.33 9.28
C ILE A 276 16.01 -5.16 10.24
N LEU A 277 16.65 -5.96 11.06
CA LEU A 277 16.01 -6.74 12.12
C LEU A 277 16.62 -6.38 13.47
N SER A 278 15.81 -5.81 14.36
CA SER A 278 16.13 -5.67 15.78
C SER A 278 15.77 -6.97 16.52
N TYR A 279 16.71 -7.47 17.31
CA TYR A 279 16.51 -8.67 18.10
C TYR A 279 17.42 -8.67 19.33
N ASN A 280 17.25 -9.58 20.27
CA ASN A 280 18.15 -9.67 21.43
C ASN A 280 18.72 -11.06 21.65
N ASN A 281 19.76 -11.14 22.50
CA ASN A 281 20.47 -12.39 22.77
C ASN A 281 19.68 -13.39 23.64
N GLU A 282 18.57 -12.97 24.26
CA GLU A 282 17.68 -13.84 25.06
C GLU A 282 16.46 -14.33 24.24
N GLY A 283 16.42 -14.01 22.94
CA GLY A 283 15.29 -14.31 22.07
C GLY A 283 15.19 -15.78 21.67
N ILE A 284 14.03 -16.17 21.12
CA ILE A 284 13.71 -17.53 20.68
C ILE A 284 14.63 -17.99 19.54
N MET A 285 14.96 -17.09 18.62
CA MET A 285 15.89 -17.32 17.51
C MET A 285 17.31 -16.94 17.94
N THR A 286 18.27 -17.77 17.69
CA THR A 286 19.67 -17.48 17.96
C THR A 286 20.28 -16.55 16.90
N LYS A 287 21.34 -15.82 17.26
CA LYS A 287 22.08 -14.97 16.31
C LYS A 287 22.47 -15.73 15.04
N THR A 288 23.03 -16.93 15.20
CA THR A 288 23.49 -17.77 14.08
C THR A 288 22.36 -18.24 13.17
N GLU A 289 21.18 -18.57 13.74
CA GLU A 289 20.00 -18.95 12.95
C GLU A 289 19.48 -17.77 12.12
N ILE A 290 19.43 -16.56 12.71
CA ILE A 290 19.03 -15.33 12.01
C ILE A 290 20.01 -15.01 10.88
N GLU A 291 21.33 -15.00 11.17
CA GLU A 291 22.38 -14.75 10.18
C GLU A 291 22.30 -15.75 9.01
N LYS A 292 22.08 -17.02 9.30
CA LYS A 292 21.92 -18.05 8.27
C LYS A 292 20.74 -17.78 7.35
N ILE A 293 19.58 -17.40 7.89
CA ILE A 293 18.40 -17.07 7.07
C ILE A 293 18.67 -15.84 6.22
N LEU A 294 19.12 -14.75 6.83
CA LEU A 294 19.33 -13.49 6.13
C LEU A 294 20.40 -13.61 5.03
N SER A 295 21.47 -14.40 5.27
CA SER A 295 22.56 -14.62 4.31
C SER A 295 22.11 -15.34 3.04
N THR A 296 20.97 -16.04 3.06
CA THR A 296 20.41 -16.63 1.83
C THR A 296 19.88 -15.58 0.85
N PHE A 297 19.59 -14.37 1.35
CA PHE A 297 18.98 -13.29 0.56
C PHE A 297 19.93 -12.13 0.26
N GLY A 298 21.01 -11.96 1.02
CA GLY A 298 21.89 -10.81 0.85
C GLY A 298 23.16 -10.83 1.69
N GLU A 299 23.88 -9.72 1.67
CA GLU A 299 25.02 -9.47 2.54
C GLU A 299 24.52 -9.03 3.92
N VAL A 300 24.99 -9.73 4.98
CA VAL A 300 24.52 -9.52 6.35
C VAL A 300 25.61 -8.90 7.20
N LYS A 301 25.25 -7.87 7.97
CA LYS A 301 26.05 -7.33 9.07
C LYS A 301 25.22 -7.35 10.35
N CYS A 302 25.88 -7.55 11.48
CA CYS A 302 25.26 -7.50 12.80
C CYS A 302 25.98 -6.49 13.69
N THR A 303 25.25 -5.49 14.16
CA THR A 303 25.73 -4.53 15.16
C THR A 303 25.25 -4.99 16.53
N GLU A 304 26.19 -5.14 17.48
CA GLU A 304 25.91 -5.54 18.85
C GLU A 304 25.90 -4.32 19.76
N ILE A 305 24.82 -4.12 20.50
CA ILE A 305 24.65 -2.98 21.39
C ILE A 305 24.46 -3.50 22.83
N PRO A 306 25.40 -3.22 23.75
CA PRO A 306 25.22 -3.54 25.16
C PRO A 306 24.03 -2.76 25.74
N TYR A 307 23.05 -3.48 26.28
CA TYR A 307 21.82 -2.89 26.79
C TYR A 307 21.62 -3.22 28.27
N ALA A 308 21.34 -2.20 29.08
CA ALA A 308 21.07 -2.39 30.49
C ALA A 308 19.65 -2.95 30.69
N ARG A 309 19.53 -4.12 31.31
CA ARG A 309 18.23 -4.75 31.62
C ARG A 309 17.43 -3.86 32.57
N TYR A 310 16.16 -3.67 32.31
CA TYR A 310 15.24 -3.06 33.28
C TYR A 310 14.97 -4.06 34.42
N ASN A 311 15.60 -3.87 35.57
CA ASN A 311 15.40 -4.71 36.75
C ASN A 311 14.16 -4.26 37.56
N ALA A 312 13.10 -5.05 37.50
CA ALA A 312 12.04 -5.02 38.52
C ALA A 312 12.52 -5.84 39.74
N GLY A 313 13.41 -5.26 40.55
CA GLY A 313 13.76 -5.77 41.89
C GLY A 313 14.58 -7.07 41.94
N GLY A 314 15.86 -7.03 41.58
CA GLY A 314 16.78 -8.14 41.78
C GLY A 314 18.23 -7.79 41.39
N SER A 315 19.18 -8.26 42.16
CA SER A 315 20.57 -7.84 42.24
C SER A 315 21.54 -8.44 41.19
N ASP A 316 21.10 -8.83 40.00
CA ASP A 316 21.99 -9.33 38.95
C ASP A 316 22.09 -8.35 37.78
N ASN A 317 23.27 -7.70 37.67
CA ASN A 317 23.68 -6.87 36.54
C ASN A 317 23.98 -7.72 35.29
N LYS A 318 23.05 -8.54 34.80
CA LYS A 318 23.19 -9.22 33.53
C LYS A 318 22.97 -8.22 32.39
N LYS A 319 24.02 -7.90 31.68
CA LYS A 319 23.97 -7.11 30.46
C LYS A 319 23.29 -7.95 29.38
N THR A 320 22.17 -7.48 28.83
CA THR A 320 21.58 -8.00 27.59
C THR A 320 22.28 -7.37 26.40
N ILE A 321 22.36 -8.09 25.29
CA ILE A 321 22.88 -7.56 24.03
C ILE A 321 21.67 -7.43 23.07
N GLU A 322 21.45 -6.21 22.58
CA GLU A 322 20.54 -5.99 21.47
C GLU A 322 21.33 -6.09 20.16
N TYR A 323 20.78 -6.82 19.19
CA TYR A 323 21.32 -6.99 17.86
C TYR A 323 20.55 -6.13 16.88
N ILE A 324 21.27 -5.41 16.01
CA ILE A 324 20.71 -4.82 14.79
C ILE A 324 21.35 -5.55 13.62
N PHE A 325 20.60 -6.50 13.04
CA PHE A 325 21.00 -7.12 11.80
C PHE A 325 20.61 -6.21 10.65
N SER A 326 21.51 -6.01 9.72
CA SER A 326 21.24 -5.37 8.43
C SER A 326 21.58 -6.32 7.30
N MET A 327 20.64 -6.57 6.42
CA MET A 327 20.83 -7.39 5.23
C MET A 327 20.59 -6.52 3.99
N ARG A 328 21.67 -6.26 3.25
CA ARG A 328 21.59 -5.63 1.93
C ARG A 328 21.35 -6.72 0.89
N ARG A 329 20.23 -6.64 0.19
CA ARG A 329 19.92 -7.59 -0.88
C ARG A 329 20.93 -7.41 -2.02
N LYS A 330 21.53 -8.51 -2.48
CA LYS A 330 22.55 -8.47 -3.54
C LYS A 330 21.96 -8.10 -4.90
N ASP A 331 20.76 -8.63 -5.18
CA ASP A 331 20.00 -8.35 -6.39
C ASP A 331 18.52 -8.28 -6.04
N THR A 332 17.77 -7.37 -6.66
CA THR A 332 16.32 -7.47 -6.66
C THR A 332 16.00 -8.78 -7.39
N PRO A 333 15.23 -9.73 -6.82
CA PRO A 333 14.93 -10.97 -7.51
C PRO A 333 14.18 -10.61 -8.80
N VAL A 334 14.88 -10.63 -9.93
CA VAL A 334 14.25 -10.57 -11.25
C VAL A 334 13.43 -11.83 -11.39
N LEU A 335 12.18 -11.69 -11.79
CA LEU A 335 11.36 -12.85 -12.13
C LEU A 335 12.06 -13.61 -13.27
N ASN A 336 12.60 -14.77 -12.98
CA ASN A 336 13.25 -15.61 -13.99
C ASN A 336 12.30 -16.02 -15.12
N THR A 337 10.99 -15.96 -14.86
CA THR A 337 9.94 -16.21 -15.85
C THR A 337 8.69 -15.41 -15.48
N TYR A 338 8.40 -14.36 -16.23
CA TYR A 338 7.14 -13.60 -16.14
C TYR A 338 6.28 -13.77 -17.41
N GLU A 339 6.82 -14.41 -18.44
CA GLU A 339 6.14 -14.68 -19.69
C GLU A 339 4.93 -15.59 -19.48
N ASN A 340 3.79 -15.18 -20.03
CA ASN A 340 2.50 -15.87 -19.92
C ASN A 340 2.08 -16.15 -18.47
N LYS A 341 2.28 -15.18 -17.57
CA LYS A 341 1.88 -15.29 -16.16
C LYS A 341 1.05 -14.11 -15.72
N ILE A 342 0.14 -14.39 -14.78
CA ILE A 342 -0.62 -13.40 -14.04
C ILE A 342 -0.24 -13.52 -12.57
N PHE A 343 -0.01 -12.38 -11.94
CA PHE A 343 0.37 -12.29 -10.54
C PHE A 343 -0.76 -11.61 -9.76
N LYS A 344 -1.21 -12.27 -8.68
CA LYS A 344 -2.19 -11.69 -7.76
C LYS A 344 -1.47 -10.76 -6.78
N GLU A 345 -1.22 -9.54 -7.21
CA GLU A 345 -0.49 -8.53 -6.41
C GLU A 345 -0.64 -7.13 -7.00
N ASP A 346 -0.22 -6.13 -6.24
CA ASP A 346 -0.11 -4.74 -6.70
C ASP A 346 0.86 -4.63 -7.88
N CYS A 347 0.46 -3.92 -8.94
CA CYS A 347 1.22 -3.83 -10.18
C CYS A 347 2.54 -3.05 -10.02
N ILE A 348 2.57 -1.98 -9.20
CA ILE A 348 3.80 -1.20 -8.96
C ILE A 348 4.84 -2.11 -8.30
N PHE A 349 4.38 -2.90 -7.33
CA PHE A 349 5.23 -3.86 -6.64
C PHE A 349 5.71 -4.99 -7.57
N GLY A 350 4.79 -5.58 -8.33
CA GLY A 350 5.09 -6.66 -9.26
C GLY A 350 6.06 -6.24 -10.37
N MET A 351 5.86 -5.06 -10.94
CA MET A 351 6.74 -4.53 -12.00
C MET A 351 8.19 -4.35 -11.53
N LYS A 352 8.48 -4.06 -10.26
CA LYS A 352 9.85 -3.96 -9.74
C LYS A 352 10.69 -5.22 -9.99
N ARG A 353 10.05 -6.38 -10.19
CA ARG A 353 10.70 -7.67 -10.49
C ARG A 353 10.87 -7.94 -11.98
N ILE A 354 10.28 -7.11 -12.84
CA ILE A 354 10.47 -7.20 -14.30
C ILE A 354 11.77 -6.49 -14.65
N ALA A 355 12.55 -7.09 -15.54
CA ALA A 355 13.82 -6.51 -16.00
C ALA A 355 13.60 -5.18 -16.74
N ASP A 356 14.57 -4.29 -16.64
CA ASP A 356 14.56 -3.01 -17.36
C ASP A 356 14.50 -3.26 -18.86
N GLN A 357 13.73 -2.42 -19.59
CA GLN A 357 13.62 -2.45 -21.05
C GLN A 357 13.33 -3.85 -21.63
N SER A 358 12.49 -4.64 -20.97
CA SER A 358 12.16 -6.01 -21.38
C SER A 358 10.75 -6.16 -21.95
N ILE A 359 9.88 -5.17 -21.77
CA ILE A 359 8.49 -5.16 -22.24
C ILE A 359 8.40 -4.43 -23.58
N ASP A 360 7.73 -5.05 -24.56
CA ASP A 360 7.56 -4.50 -25.90
C ASP A 360 6.36 -3.55 -25.99
N MET A 361 5.29 -3.85 -25.26
CA MET A 361 4.08 -3.02 -25.20
C MET A 361 3.45 -3.08 -23.82
N ILE A 362 2.92 -1.97 -23.37
CA ILE A 362 1.98 -1.92 -22.25
C ILE A 362 0.60 -1.65 -22.82
N LEU A 363 -0.37 -2.53 -22.55
CA LEU A 363 -1.77 -2.36 -22.92
C LEU A 363 -2.63 -2.58 -21.68
N THR A 364 -3.24 -1.53 -21.19
CA THR A 364 -3.91 -1.57 -19.88
C THR A 364 -5.15 -0.66 -19.85
N ASP A 365 -6.17 -1.12 -19.13
CA ASP A 365 -7.34 -0.36 -18.72
C ASP A 365 -7.19 -0.03 -17.23
N LEU A 366 -6.65 1.17 -16.93
CA LEU A 366 -6.41 1.62 -15.56
C LEU A 366 -7.73 1.89 -14.81
N PRO A 367 -7.79 1.79 -13.49
CA PRO A 367 -8.94 2.27 -12.72
C PRO A 367 -9.03 3.80 -12.81
N TYR A 368 -10.24 4.31 -13.13
CA TYR A 368 -10.45 5.75 -13.36
C TYR A 368 -10.90 6.52 -12.11
N GLY A 369 -11.28 5.82 -11.02
CA GLY A 369 -11.86 6.43 -9.81
C GLY A 369 -13.24 7.04 -10.06
N LEU A 370 -14.01 6.53 -11.00
CA LEU A 370 -15.32 7.05 -11.41
C LEU A 370 -16.49 6.21 -10.89
N THR A 371 -16.24 5.06 -10.29
CA THR A 371 -17.25 4.13 -9.78
C THR A 371 -17.10 3.93 -8.27
N GLU A 372 -18.16 3.45 -7.60
CA GLU A 372 -18.14 3.10 -6.18
C GLU A 372 -17.51 1.71 -5.92
N CYS A 373 -16.94 1.09 -6.93
CA CYS A 373 -16.31 -0.21 -6.80
C CYS A 373 -14.99 -0.11 -6.02
N ARG A 374 -14.76 -1.03 -5.07
CA ARG A 374 -13.55 -1.05 -4.23
C ARG A 374 -12.23 -1.13 -5.01
N TRP A 375 -12.25 -1.70 -6.20
CA TRP A 375 -11.09 -1.85 -7.08
C TRP A 375 -10.86 -0.62 -7.99
N ASP A 376 -11.82 0.33 -8.08
CA ASP A 376 -11.70 1.53 -8.92
C ASP A 376 -11.03 2.68 -8.16
N SER A 377 -9.86 2.42 -7.57
CA SER A 377 -9.03 3.45 -6.92
C SER A 377 -7.89 3.86 -7.86
N ILE A 378 -7.72 5.17 -8.06
CA ILE A 378 -6.66 5.70 -8.94
C ILE A 378 -5.28 5.27 -8.42
N ILE A 379 -4.51 4.60 -9.27
CA ILE A 379 -3.12 4.24 -9.01
C ILE A 379 -2.27 5.53 -9.04
N PRO A 380 -1.34 5.75 -8.08
CA PRO A 380 -0.46 6.91 -8.09
C PRO A 380 0.32 7.01 -9.40
N LEU A 381 -0.04 7.96 -10.27
CA LEU A 381 0.51 8.06 -11.62
C LEU A 381 2.03 8.28 -11.64
N ALA A 382 2.59 8.97 -10.64
CA ALA A 382 4.03 9.18 -10.55
C ALA A 382 4.82 7.86 -10.40
N ASP A 383 4.34 6.96 -9.53
CA ASP A 383 4.95 5.65 -9.30
C ASP A 383 4.72 4.73 -10.50
N LEU A 384 3.52 4.76 -11.08
CA LEU A 384 3.18 4.02 -12.29
C LEU A 384 4.12 4.39 -13.45
N TRP A 385 4.31 5.68 -13.74
CA TRP A 385 5.21 6.14 -14.78
C TRP A 385 6.67 5.82 -14.53
N LYS A 386 7.10 5.79 -13.26
CA LYS A 386 8.46 5.37 -12.91
C LYS A 386 8.72 3.94 -13.36
N GLU A 387 7.80 3.02 -13.06
CA GLU A 387 7.95 1.62 -13.46
C GLU A 387 7.70 1.39 -14.95
N TYR A 388 6.69 2.03 -15.54
CA TYR A 388 6.44 1.94 -16.99
C TYR A 388 7.66 2.40 -17.80
N LYS A 389 8.25 3.55 -17.46
CA LYS A 389 9.46 4.06 -18.12
C LYS A 389 10.67 3.12 -17.97
N ARG A 390 10.75 2.41 -16.86
CA ARG A 390 11.84 1.47 -16.59
C ARG A 390 11.70 0.17 -17.40
N VAL A 391 10.50 -0.42 -17.43
CA VAL A 391 10.30 -1.75 -18.03
C VAL A 391 10.09 -1.71 -19.54
N ILE A 392 9.54 -0.62 -20.10
CA ILE A 392 9.26 -0.52 -21.53
C ILE A 392 10.54 -0.34 -22.36
N LYS A 393 10.63 -1.00 -23.51
CA LYS A 393 11.70 -0.80 -24.48
C LYS A 393 11.64 0.60 -25.10
N GLN A 394 12.76 1.08 -25.64
CA GLN A 394 12.87 2.43 -26.22
C GLN A 394 11.97 2.64 -27.46
N ASP A 395 11.66 1.59 -28.17
CA ASP A 395 10.74 1.57 -29.32
C ASP A 395 9.34 1.05 -29.00
N GLY A 396 9.12 0.66 -27.74
CA GLY A 396 7.86 0.12 -27.25
C GLY A 396 6.75 1.18 -27.13
N ALA A 397 5.51 0.74 -27.21
CA ALA A 397 4.32 1.58 -27.06
C ALA A 397 3.63 1.32 -25.71
N ILE A 398 3.17 2.39 -25.07
CA ILE A 398 2.30 2.34 -23.89
C ILE A 398 0.93 2.83 -24.35
N VAL A 399 -0.07 1.95 -24.33
CA VAL A 399 -1.42 2.17 -24.84
C VAL A 399 -2.40 2.02 -23.70
N LEU A 400 -3.02 3.11 -23.28
CA LEU A 400 -3.87 3.18 -22.11
C LEU A 400 -5.28 3.59 -22.49
N PHE A 401 -6.28 2.86 -22.01
CA PHE A 401 -7.67 3.28 -22.13
C PHE A 401 -7.97 4.40 -21.14
N GLY A 402 -8.91 5.26 -21.49
CA GLY A 402 -9.30 6.37 -20.63
C GLY A 402 -10.64 6.98 -21.01
N GLN A 403 -11.21 7.68 -20.06
CA GLN A 403 -12.42 8.49 -20.20
C GLN A 403 -12.23 9.81 -19.46
N GLN A 404 -12.80 10.91 -20.02
CA GLN A 404 -12.71 12.21 -19.37
C GLN A 404 -13.41 12.22 -17.98
N PRO A 405 -12.82 12.85 -16.93
CA PRO A 405 -11.63 13.72 -16.95
C PRO A 405 -10.29 12.99 -16.80
N PHE A 406 -10.29 11.68 -16.54
CA PHE A 406 -9.07 10.87 -16.30
C PHE A 406 -8.10 10.93 -17.49
N THR A 407 -8.59 10.89 -18.73
CA THR A 407 -7.76 11.03 -19.95
C THR A 407 -6.89 12.29 -19.92
N SER A 408 -7.46 13.42 -19.50
CA SER A 408 -6.71 14.69 -19.40
C SER A 408 -5.64 14.64 -18.32
N GLN A 409 -5.94 14.04 -17.16
CA GLN A 409 -4.97 13.82 -16.07
C GLN A 409 -3.83 12.90 -16.54
N LEU A 410 -4.16 11.82 -17.22
CA LEU A 410 -3.21 10.84 -17.73
C LEU A 410 -2.23 11.49 -18.74
N ILE A 411 -2.73 12.25 -19.70
CA ILE A 411 -1.89 12.97 -20.67
C ILE A 411 -0.99 13.99 -19.97
N SER A 412 -1.55 14.79 -19.07
CA SER A 412 -0.81 15.81 -18.33
C SER A 412 0.28 15.23 -17.44
N SER A 413 0.06 14.04 -16.87
CA SER A 413 1.03 13.37 -15.98
C SER A 413 2.30 12.91 -16.69
N ASN A 414 2.29 12.74 -18.04
CA ASN A 414 3.47 12.37 -18.83
C ASN A 414 3.42 12.92 -20.25
N TYR A 415 3.21 14.22 -20.37
CA TYR A 415 3.10 14.90 -21.66
C TYR A 415 4.32 14.70 -22.57
N GLU A 416 5.50 14.55 -22.00
CA GLU A 416 6.75 14.33 -22.73
C GLU A 416 6.73 13.06 -23.59
N MET A 417 6.14 11.97 -23.10
CA MET A 417 6.04 10.71 -23.83
C MET A 417 4.78 10.61 -24.70
N PHE A 418 3.82 11.51 -24.53
CA PHE A 418 2.57 11.50 -25.29
C PHE A 418 2.82 11.62 -26.79
N LYS A 419 2.11 10.79 -27.59
CA LYS A 419 2.21 10.78 -29.06
C LYS A 419 0.91 11.24 -29.72
N TYR A 420 -0.17 10.54 -29.45
CA TYR A 420 -1.50 10.85 -29.97
C TYR A 420 -2.56 10.04 -29.23
N SER A 421 -3.83 10.44 -29.42
CA SER A 421 -4.98 9.68 -28.96
C SER A 421 -5.71 9.03 -30.13
N LEU A 422 -6.29 7.85 -29.88
CA LEU A 422 -7.26 7.18 -30.73
C LEU A 422 -8.61 7.22 -30.00
N ILE A 423 -9.69 7.05 -30.75
CA ILE A 423 -11.05 6.98 -30.23
C ILE A 423 -11.61 5.61 -30.56
N TRP A 424 -11.95 4.83 -29.54
CA TRP A 424 -12.76 3.65 -29.73
C TRP A 424 -14.22 4.04 -29.75
N LYS A 425 -14.88 3.93 -30.92
CA LYS A 425 -16.31 4.12 -31.09
C LYS A 425 -17.04 2.84 -30.71
N LYS A 426 -17.92 2.93 -29.71
CA LYS A 426 -18.72 1.83 -29.18
C LYS A 426 -19.94 1.58 -30.05
N SER A 427 -20.43 0.34 -30.10
CA SER A 427 -21.69 -0.01 -30.78
C SER A 427 -22.94 0.42 -29.99
N LYS A 428 -22.79 0.69 -28.68
CA LYS A 428 -23.87 1.15 -27.80
C LYS A 428 -23.36 2.30 -26.94
N ALA A 429 -24.14 3.37 -26.86
CA ALA A 429 -23.88 4.46 -25.94
C ALA A 429 -24.09 4.05 -24.48
N GLY A 430 -23.32 4.62 -23.57
CA GLY A 430 -23.46 4.46 -22.13
C GLY A 430 -24.22 5.61 -21.47
N ASN A 431 -24.39 5.52 -20.15
CA ASN A 431 -24.93 6.60 -19.29
C ASN A 431 -26.38 6.99 -19.56
N PHE A 432 -27.25 6.06 -19.90
CA PHE A 432 -28.68 6.33 -20.22
C PHE A 432 -29.43 7.11 -19.14
N ALA A 433 -29.12 6.88 -17.87
CA ALA A 433 -29.74 7.64 -16.77
C ALA A 433 -29.48 9.14 -16.83
N GLN A 434 -28.43 9.57 -17.52
CA GLN A 434 -28.03 10.97 -17.67
C GLN A 434 -28.49 11.58 -19.00
N ALA A 435 -29.18 10.84 -19.85
CA ALA A 435 -29.63 11.30 -21.16
C ALA A 435 -30.42 12.64 -21.16
N PRO A 436 -31.23 12.98 -20.13
CA PRO A 436 -31.90 14.27 -20.06
C PRO A 436 -30.99 15.45 -19.75
N TYR A 437 -29.76 15.19 -19.27
CA TYR A 437 -28.89 16.22 -18.70
C TYR A 437 -27.57 16.42 -19.46
N ARG A 438 -27.15 15.42 -20.28
CA ARG A 438 -25.89 15.48 -21.04
C ARG A 438 -25.90 14.53 -22.24
N PHE A 439 -24.96 14.71 -23.13
CA PHE A 439 -24.76 13.78 -24.25
C PHE A 439 -24.39 12.40 -23.75
N LEU A 440 -24.94 11.36 -24.37
CA LEU A 440 -24.59 9.98 -24.13
C LEU A 440 -23.16 9.70 -24.60
N CYS A 441 -22.41 8.91 -23.81
CA CYS A 441 -21.03 8.57 -24.11
C CYS A 441 -20.99 7.36 -25.07
N GLU A 442 -20.59 7.60 -26.33
CA GLU A 442 -20.50 6.58 -27.40
C GLU A 442 -19.05 6.20 -27.72
N HIS A 443 -18.08 6.66 -26.93
CA HIS A 443 -16.67 6.38 -27.17
C HIS A 443 -15.85 6.26 -25.89
N GLU A 444 -14.65 5.69 -26.03
CA GLU A 444 -13.57 5.80 -25.05
C GLU A 444 -12.31 6.27 -25.74
N ASP A 445 -11.47 6.98 -25.01
CA ASP A 445 -10.15 7.41 -25.45
C ASP A 445 -9.15 6.25 -25.33
N ILE A 446 -8.20 6.20 -26.27
CA ILE A 446 -7.03 5.32 -26.21
C ILE A 446 -5.81 6.21 -26.37
N VAL A 447 -5.01 6.33 -25.32
CA VAL A 447 -3.88 7.26 -25.28
C VAL A 447 -2.58 6.51 -25.52
N VAL A 448 -1.77 6.99 -26.45
CA VAL A 448 -0.52 6.34 -26.86
C VAL A 448 0.68 7.17 -26.42
N PHE A 449 1.57 6.53 -25.67
CA PHE A 449 2.86 7.08 -25.22
C PHE A 449 4.02 6.19 -25.70
N SER A 450 5.20 6.78 -25.87
CA SER A 450 6.42 6.05 -26.21
C SER A 450 7.65 6.93 -25.99
N PHE A 451 8.81 6.36 -25.77
CA PHE A 451 10.08 7.05 -25.98
C PHE A 451 10.36 7.25 -27.47
N GLY A 452 9.96 6.28 -28.29
CA GLY A 452 10.16 6.29 -29.73
C GLY A 452 9.43 7.43 -30.44
N LYS A 453 10.00 7.89 -31.55
CA LYS A 453 9.44 8.96 -32.37
C LYS A 453 8.49 8.38 -33.44
N THR A 454 7.46 9.14 -33.79
CA THR A 454 6.47 8.78 -34.84
C THR A 454 6.83 9.34 -36.21
N ALA A 455 7.99 10.00 -36.40
CA ALA A 455 8.44 10.60 -37.63
C ALA A 455 9.35 9.65 -38.42
N LYS A 456 9.35 9.77 -39.78
CA LYS A 456 10.13 8.94 -40.70
C LYS A 456 11.62 8.83 -40.34
N ASN A 457 12.24 9.92 -39.89
CA ASN A 457 13.67 10.00 -39.57
C ASN A 457 13.94 10.00 -38.04
N GLY A 458 12.93 9.67 -37.24
CA GLY A 458 13.07 9.63 -35.78
C GLY A 458 13.80 8.37 -35.31
N LYS A 459 14.77 8.51 -34.41
CA LYS A 459 15.46 7.39 -33.73
C LYS A 459 15.43 7.60 -32.20
N PRO A 460 15.14 6.57 -31.37
CA PRO A 460 14.49 5.33 -31.80
C PRO A 460 13.12 5.61 -32.42
N ARG A 461 12.64 4.75 -33.30
CA ARG A 461 11.32 4.86 -33.90
C ARG A 461 10.35 3.96 -33.13
N MET A 462 9.20 4.50 -32.70
CA MET A 462 8.14 3.68 -32.13
C MET A 462 7.70 2.58 -33.10
N LYS A 463 7.60 1.36 -32.61
CA LYS A 463 7.13 0.20 -33.38
C LYS A 463 5.68 0.45 -33.81
N PHE A 464 5.42 0.32 -35.11
CA PHE A 464 4.08 0.50 -35.69
C PHE A 464 3.90 -0.32 -36.95
N ASN A 465 2.96 -1.24 -36.94
CA ASN A 465 2.57 -2.13 -38.03
C ASN A 465 1.15 -1.75 -38.46
N PRO A 466 0.98 -0.96 -39.56
CA PRO A 466 -0.35 -0.50 -39.98
C PRO A 466 -1.23 -1.67 -40.41
N GLN A 467 -2.35 -1.86 -39.69
CA GLN A 467 -3.30 -2.92 -39.98
C GLN A 467 -4.29 -2.52 -41.10
N GLY A 468 -4.78 -3.50 -41.85
CA GLY A 468 -5.79 -3.29 -42.90
C GLY A 468 -5.30 -2.61 -44.17
N THR A 469 -3.98 -2.44 -44.34
CA THR A 469 -3.41 -1.88 -45.57
C THR A 469 -3.60 -2.83 -46.77
N VAL A 470 -3.83 -2.26 -47.94
CA VAL A 470 -4.01 -2.98 -49.18
C VAL A 470 -2.92 -2.55 -50.18
N PRO A 471 -2.27 -3.48 -50.89
CA PRO A 471 -1.31 -3.14 -51.91
C PRO A 471 -1.95 -2.28 -53.02
N CYS A 472 -1.23 -1.25 -53.47
CA CYS A 472 -1.61 -0.44 -54.61
C CYS A 472 -0.35 0.07 -55.34
N ASN A 473 -0.43 0.31 -56.64
CA ASN A 473 0.65 0.88 -57.44
C ASN A 473 0.19 2.20 -58.08
N LYS A 474 -0.16 3.17 -57.22
CA LYS A 474 -0.65 4.46 -57.70
C LYS A 474 0.48 5.47 -57.73
N VAL A 475 0.74 6.02 -58.93
CA VAL A 475 1.68 7.15 -59.08
C VAL A 475 0.99 8.40 -58.51
N MET A 476 1.57 8.96 -57.48
CA MET A 476 1.13 10.21 -56.85
C MET A 476 2.02 11.34 -57.40
N LYS A 477 1.42 12.29 -58.09
CA LYS A 477 2.13 13.49 -58.55
C LYS A 477 2.52 14.38 -57.39
N GLY A 478 3.77 14.75 -57.32
CA GLY A 478 4.27 15.71 -56.38
C GLY A 478 3.52 17.04 -56.51
N LYS A 479 3.03 17.60 -55.42
CA LYS A 479 2.41 18.94 -55.45
C LYS A 479 3.51 19.99 -55.36
N THR A 480 3.67 20.77 -56.42
CA THR A 480 4.41 22.03 -56.44
C THR A 480 3.50 23.14 -55.94
N GLY A 481 3.76 23.66 -54.74
CA GLY A 481 3.05 24.82 -54.21
C GLY A 481 3.41 25.11 -52.77
N LYS A 482 3.95 26.28 -52.52
CA LYS A 482 4.04 26.88 -51.20
C LYS A 482 2.62 27.26 -50.78
N THR A 483 2.04 26.57 -49.80
CA THR A 483 0.88 27.08 -49.07
C THR A 483 1.39 27.73 -47.77
N GLU A 484 0.89 28.91 -47.43
CA GLU A 484 1.27 29.69 -46.20
C GLU A 484 1.22 28.89 -44.92
N HIS A 485 0.51 27.77 -44.87
CA HIS A 485 0.36 26.90 -43.71
C HIS A 485 1.38 25.73 -43.66
N ARG A 486 2.35 25.64 -44.57
CA ARG A 486 3.40 24.62 -44.56
C ARG A 486 4.78 25.25 -44.61
N GLN A 487 5.25 25.75 -43.49
CA GLN A 487 6.64 26.19 -43.35
C GLN A 487 7.59 25.01 -43.66
N GLY A 488 8.43 25.13 -44.68
CA GLY A 488 9.65 24.35 -44.81
C GLY A 488 9.58 23.02 -45.57
N ARG A 489 8.63 22.77 -46.47
CA ARG A 489 8.72 21.60 -47.38
C ARG A 489 9.01 22.03 -48.82
N GLU A 490 10.23 21.68 -49.25
CA GLU A 490 10.64 21.67 -50.66
C GLU A 490 9.74 20.74 -51.48
N THR A 491 9.62 21.01 -52.77
CA THR A 491 8.88 20.25 -53.80
C THR A 491 9.01 18.75 -53.60
N GLN A 492 7.91 18.05 -53.36
CA GLN A 492 7.88 16.60 -53.39
C GLN A 492 7.93 16.14 -54.84
N SER A 493 8.95 15.33 -55.18
CA SER A 493 8.98 14.56 -56.43
C SER A 493 7.82 13.56 -56.49
N ASP A 494 7.42 13.17 -57.71
CA ASP A 494 6.46 12.09 -57.89
C ASP A 494 6.93 10.83 -57.17
N TYR A 495 5.99 10.14 -56.50
CA TYR A 495 6.29 8.88 -55.78
C TYR A 495 5.22 7.83 -56.08
N VAL A 496 5.61 6.57 -56.02
CA VAL A 496 4.68 5.44 -56.13
C VAL A 496 4.16 5.09 -54.74
N GLN A 497 2.86 5.21 -54.58
CA GLN A 497 2.18 4.74 -53.37
C GLN A 497 2.01 3.22 -53.51
N THR A 498 2.70 2.45 -52.65
CA THR A 498 2.68 0.98 -52.68
C THR A 498 1.57 0.38 -51.81
N LEU A 499 1.07 1.12 -50.79
CA LEU A 499 0.02 0.70 -49.89
C LEU A 499 -1.05 1.80 -49.76
N THR A 500 -2.30 1.37 -49.61
CA THR A 500 -3.45 2.23 -49.31
C THR A 500 -4.22 1.68 -48.10
N ASN A 501 -5.33 2.32 -47.73
CA ASN A 501 -6.18 1.94 -46.59
C ASN A 501 -5.43 1.93 -45.27
N TYR A 502 -4.59 2.93 -45.01
CA TYR A 502 -3.93 3.09 -43.71
C TYR A 502 -4.96 3.29 -42.59
N PRO A 503 -4.68 2.77 -41.37
CA PRO A 503 -5.56 2.89 -40.20
C PRO A 503 -5.82 4.35 -39.85
N LYS A 504 -7.02 4.61 -39.32
CA LYS A 504 -7.49 5.94 -38.92
C LYS A 504 -7.55 6.02 -37.39
N SER A 505 -7.66 7.24 -36.86
CA SER A 505 -7.70 7.50 -35.43
C SER A 505 -9.03 7.13 -34.75
N ILE A 506 -10.10 6.91 -35.50
CA ILE A 506 -11.38 6.41 -35.00
C ILE A 506 -11.45 4.92 -35.31
N LEU A 507 -11.55 4.10 -34.28
CA LEU A 507 -11.60 2.65 -34.31
C LEU A 507 -13.04 2.21 -34.02
N ASP A 508 -13.68 1.54 -34.99
CA ASP A 508 -15.06 1.05 -34.87
C ASP A 508 -15.02 -0.44 -34.52
N PHE A 509 -15.20 -0.75 -33.25
CA PHE A 509 -15.26 -2.10 -32.72
C PHE A 509 -16.51 -2.26 -31.84
N ALA A 510 -17.27 -3.32 -32.09
CA ALA A 510 -18.46 -3.61 -31.29
C ALA A 510 -18.07 -3.94 -29.85
N ASN A 511 -18.94 -3.55 -28.91
CA ASN A 511 -18.83 -4.01 -27.52
C ASN A 511 -18.96 -5.54 -27.46
N GLU A 512 -18.38 -6.18 -26.44
CA GLU A 512 -18.58 -7.61 -26.21
C GLU A 512 -20.06 -7.94 -26.05
N GLY A 513 -20.51 -9.00 -26.73
CA GLY A 513 -21.92 -9.41 -26.70
C GLY A 513 -22.37 -9.95 -25.35
N ASN A 514 -21.53 -10.76 -24.72
CA ASN A 514 -21.76 -11.36 -23.39
C ASN A 514 -20.51 -11.13 -22.51
N PRO A 515 -20.34 -9.92 -21.96
CA PRO A 515 -19.16 -9.63 -21.15
C PRO A 515 -19.21 -10.40 -19.82
N ILE A 516 -18.10 -11.00 -19.45
CA ILE A 516 -17.92 -11.65 -18.15
C ILE A 516 -17.54 -10.65 -17.04
N HIS A 517 -17.20 -9.42 -17.43
CA HIS A 517 -16.90 -8.31 -16.53
C HIS A 517 -17.54 -7.02 -17.06
N PRO A 518 -18.10 -6.15 -16.20
CA PRO A 518 -18.86 -4.96 -16.62
C PRO A 518 -18.09 -3.99 -17.53
N THR A 519 -16.78 -3.87 -17.34
CA THR A 519 -15.90 -2.94 -18.08
C THR A 519 -15.02 -3.66 -19.10
N GLN A 520 -15.36 -4.89 -19.47
CA GLN A 520 -14.55 -5.69 -20.39
C GLN A 520 -14.36 -4.99 -21.75
N LYS A 521 -13.11 -4.84 -22.18
CA LYS A 521 -12.78 -4.32 -23.51
C LYS A 521 -13.00 -5.40 -24.59
N PRO A 522 -13.38 -5.02 -25.83
CA PRO A 522 -13.52 -5.98 -26.91
C PRO A 522 -12.21 -6.71 -27.22
N LEU A 523 -12.27 -8.03 -27.31
CA LEU A 523 -11.11 -8.87 -27.64
C LEU A 523 -10.49 -8.45 -28.99
N SER A 524 -11.31 -8.24 -30.00
CA SER A 524 -10.87 -7.83 -31.35
C SER A 524 -10.17 -6.46 -31.38
N LEU A 525 -10.58 -5.52 -30.50
CA LEU A 525 -9.89 -4.23 -30.36
C LEU A 525 -8.51 -4.42 -29.73
N CYS A 526 -8.40 -5.23 -28.67
CA CYS A 526 -7.12 -5.51 -28.03
C CYS A 526 -6.16 -6.22 -28.99
N GLU A 527 -6.63 -7.22 -29.76
CA GLU A 527 -5.84 -7.89 -30.80
C GLU A 527 -5.35 -6.92 -31.88
N TYR A 528 -6.23 -6.01 -32.32
CA TYR A 528 -5.88 -4.98 -33.31
C TYR A 528 -4.77 -4.06 -32.81
N LEU A 529 -4.87 -3.58 -31.57
CA LEU A 529 -3.87 -2.72 -30.94
C LEU A 529 -2.54 -3.47 -30.75
N ILE A 530 -2.58 -4.71 -30.26
CA ILE A 530 -1.39 -5.55 -30.08
C ILE A 530 -0.67 -5.75 -31.43
N LYS A 531 -1.37 -6.14 -32.50
CA LYS A 531 -0.78 -6.30 -33.81
C LYS A 531 -0.20 -5.00 -34.35
N SER A 532 -0.82 -3.85 -34.02
CA SER A 532 -0.37 -2.54 -34.51
C SER A 532 0.95 -2.09 -33.88
N TYR A 533 1.24 -2.46 -32.64
CA TYR A 533 2.40 -1.95 -31.90
C TYR A 533 3.44 -3.02 -31.51
N THR A 534 3.23 -4.28 -31.90
CA THR A 534 4.13 -5.39 -31.58
C THR A 534 4.34 -6.34 -32.75
N ASN A 535 5.40 -7.14 -32.67
CA ASN A 535 5.66 -8.28 -33.54
C ASN A 535 5.32 -9.59 -32.82
N GLU A 536 5.22 -10.71 -33.53
CA GLU A 536 5.06 -12.03 -32.95
C GLU A 536 6.23 -12.35 -32.02
N GLY A 537 5.92 -12.97 -30.86
CA GLY A 537 6.87 -13.27 -29.80
C GLY A 537 7.17 -12.13 -28.82
N ASP A 538 6.73 -10.88 -29.12
CA ASP A 538 6.87 -9.74 -28.24
C ASP A 538 6.06 -9.93 -26.94
N ILE A 539 6.46 -9.25 -25.84
CA ILE A 539 5.85 -9.36 -24.54
C ILE A 539 4.99 -8.13 -24.24
N ILE A 540 3.72 -8.38 -23.95
CA ILE A 540 2.73 -7.36 -23.56
C ILE A 540 2.54 -7.37 -22.04
N LEU A 541 2.64 -6.21 -21.41
CA LEU A 541 2.34 -6.00 -20.00
C LEU A 541 0.94 -5.39 -19.84
N ASP A 542 0.14 -5.99 -18.97
CA ASP A 542 -1.10 -5.40 -18.46
C ASP A 542 -1.02 -5.26 -16.94
N SER A 543 -1.03 -4.03 -16.44
CA SER A 543 -0.91 -3.73 -15.01
C SER A 543 -2.21 -3.88 -14.23
N CYS A 544 -3.37 -3.97 -14.93
CA CYS A 544 -4.70 -4.11 -14.33
C CYS A 544 -5.51 -5.12 -15.15
N MET A 545 -5.18 -6.40 -15.01
CA MET A 545 -5.60 -7.47 -15.92
C MET A 545 -7.12 -7.69 -15.99
N GLY A 546 -7.85 -7.39 -14.90
CA GLY A 546 -9.30 -7.55 -14.84
C GLY A 546 -9.76 -8.94 -15.29
N SER A 547 -10.59 -8.98 -16.34
CA SER A 547 -11.09 -10.24 -16.93
C SER A 547 -10.11 -10.95 -17.87
N GLY A 548 -8.87 -10.47 -18.03
CA GLY A 548 -7.84 -11.13 -18.83
C GLY A 548 -7.92 -10.91 -20.35
N THR A 549 -8.61 -9.88 -20.82
CA THR A 549 -8.78 -9.65 -22.27
C THR A 549 -7.43 -9.45 -22.97
N THR A 550 -6.51 -8.69 -22.37
CA THR A 550 -5.16 -8.46 -22.92
C THR A 550 -4.36 -9.76 -23.02
N ALA A 551 -4.47 -10.65 -22.02
CA ALA A 551 -3.79 -11.93 -22.04
C ALA A 551 -4.29 -12.85 -23.15
N VAL A 552 -5.61 -13.00 -23.31
CA VAL A 552 -6.23 -13.77 -24.39
C VAL A 552 -5.84 -13.19 -25.75
N ALA A 553 -5.95 -11.86 -25.93
CA ALA A 553 -5.56 -11.17 -27.16
C ALA A 553 -4.08 -11.39 -27.52
N SER A 554 -3.19 -11.40 -26.54
CA SER A 554 -1.77 -11.67 -26.71
C SER A 554 -1.53 -13.08 -27.24
N LEU A 555 -2.13 -14.09 -26.63
CA LEU A 555 -2.00 -15.49 -27.05
C LEU A 555 -2.59 -15.71 -28.46
N ASN A 556 -3.78 -15.18 -28.74
CA ASN A 556 -4.42 -15.28 -30.06
C ASN A 556 -3.58 -14.66 -31.20
N THR A 557 -2.72 -13.75 -30.84
CA THR A 557 -1.87 -13.03 -31.82
C THR A 557 -0.41 -13.51 -31.81
N ASN A 558 -0.10 -14.65 -31.20
CA ASN A 558 1.24 -15.22 -31.05
C ASN A 558 2.21 -14.29 -30.30
N ARG A 559 1.72 -13.57 -29.31
CA ARG A 559 2.51 -12.75 -28.39
C ARG A 559 2.49 -13.38 -27.02
N LYS A 560 3.45 -12.98 -26.17
CA LYS A 560 3.51 -13.34 -24.77
C LYS A 560 2.89 -12.22 -23.94
N PHE A 561 2.45 -12.54 -22.73
CA PHE A 561 1.93 -11.54 -21.81
C PHE A 561 2.55 -11.65 -20.41
N CYS A 562 2.46 -10.57 -19.67
CA CYS A 562 2.67 -10.51 -18.24
C CYS A 562 1.56 -9.65 -17.64
N GLY A 563 0.92 -10.08 -16.57
CA GLY A 563 -0.18 -9.34 -16.00
C GLY A 563 -0.22 -9.31 -14.47
N PHE A 564 -0.84 -8.24 -13.96
CA PHE A 564 -1.07 -8.06 -12.53
C PHE A 564 -2.56 -7.83 -12.27
N GLU A 565 -3.08 -8.42 -11.20
CA GLU A 565 -4.44 -8.20 -10.73
C GLU A 565 -4.45 -8.28 -9.20
N ILE A 566 -4.94 -7.23 -8.56
CA ILE A 566 -4.95 -7.15 -7.11
C ILE A 566 -6.22 -7.76 -6.50
N ASP A 567 -7.35 -7.64 -7.23
CA ASP A 567 -8.62 -8.20 -6.77
C ASP A 567 -8.68 -9.71 -6.99
N GLU A 568 -9.01 -10.46 -5.94
CA GLU A 568 -9.06 -11.93 -5.98
C GLU A 568 -10.11 -12.47 -6.93
N THR A 569 -11.26 -11.83 -6.99
CA THR A 569 -12.38 -12.26 -7.84
C THR A 569 -12.01 -12.10 -9.30
N ASN A 570 -11.48 -10.94 -9.68
CA ASN A 570 -11.01 -10.66 -11.03
C ASN A 570 -9.84 -11.56 -11.43
N TYR A 571 -8.88 -11.77 -10.51
CA TYR A 571 -7.77 -12.71 -10.74
C TYR A 571 -8.27 -14.11 -11.07
N ASN A 572 -9.18 -14.66 -10.26
CA ASN A 572 -9.72 -15.99 -10.48
C ASN A 572 -10.51 -16.07 -11.80
N LEU A 573 -11.33 -15.05 -12.09
CA LEU A 573 -12.06 -14.93 -13.36
C LEU A 573 -11.11 -14.94 -14.57
N CYS A 574 -10.00 -14.22 -14.47
CA CYS A 574 -8.99 -14.17 -15.52
C CYS A 574 -8.33 -15.55 -15.74
N ILE A 575 -7.96 -16.26 -14.66
CA ILE A 575 -7.38 -17.61 -14.75
C ILE A 575 -8.37 -18.60 -15.37
N GLU A 576 -9.63 -18.58 -14.97
CA GLU A 576 -10.68 -19.45 -15.54
C GLU A 576 -10.88 -19.18 -17.04
N ARG A 577 -10.92 -17.91 -17.43
CA ARG A 577 -11.04 -17.52 -18.83
C ARG A 577 -9.86 -18.02 -19.68
N LEU A 578 -8.63 -17.83 -19.21
CA LEU A 578 -7.45 -18.31 -19.92
C LEU A 578 -7.48 -19.83 -20.13
N ARG A 579 -7.87 -20.60 -19.11
CA ARG A 579 -8.01 -22.07 -19.23
C ARG A 579 -9.08 -22.49 -20.24
N LYS A 580 -10.14 -21.70 -20.35
CA LYS A 580 -11.27 -21.99 -21.26
C LYS A 580 -11.00 -21.57 -22.70
N ASP A 581 -10.45 -20.38 -22.89
CA ASP A 581 -10.37 -19.71 -24.19
C ASP A 581 -9.03 -19.96 -24.90
N THR A 582 -8.06 -20.61 -24.23
CA THR A 582 -6.72 -20.85 -24.78
C THR A 582 -6.18 -22.22 -24.33
N THR A 583 -5.04 -22.61 -24.89
CA THR A 583 -4.29 -23.81 -24.45
C THR A 583 -3.43 -23.55 -23.20
N PHE A 584 -3.79 -22.56 -22.42
CA PHE A 584 -3.08 -22.19 -21.19
C PHE A 584 -3.28 -23.27 -20.09
N VAL A 585 -2.18 -23.85 -19.59
CA VAL A 585 -2.17 -24.91 -18.57
C VAL A 585 -1.61 -24.40 -17.25
#